data_3ddb94e925b1f1cb0847079b7be93d84
#
_entry.id   3ddb94e925b1f1cb0847079b7be93d84
#
_cell.length_a   1.000
_cell.length_b   1.000
_cell.length_c   1.000
_cell.angle_alpha   90.00
_cell.angle_beta   90.00
_cell.angle_gamma   90.00
#
_symmetry.space_group_name_H-M   'P 1'
#
loop_
_entity.id
_entity.type
_entity.pdbx_description
1 polymer ?
#
loop_
_entity_poly.entity_id
_entity_poly.type
_entity_poly.pdbx_seq_one_letter_code
_entity_poly.pdbx_strand_id
1 'polypeptide(L)'
;MTVLFLCRQNAGRSQMAQAFFERLAPEHVALSGGSAPSDRVHPTVVQAMKEVGIDLTGRTPRRVDRAMLDRADHVISMGCDDPAVCEYPGRKVEDWALEDPSKKAPEEVRRIRDEIRARVEALVSRLRAGQPERAGADRPPRPSRS
;
A
#
# COMPACT_ATOMS: atom_id res chain seq x y z
N MET A 1 -2.81 12.60 -6.05
CA MET A 1 -3.73 11.48 -5.73
C MET A 1 -3.43 10.92 -4.36
N THR A 2 -4.43 10.31 -3.75
CA THR A 2 -4.29 9.65 -2.46
C THR A 2 -4.51 8.15 -2.64
N VAL A 3 -3.54 7.35 -2.18
CA VAL A 3 -3.61 5.89 -2.25
C VAL A 3 -3.64 5.33 -0.83
N LEU A 4 -4.60 4.46 -0.57
CA LEU A 4 -4.76 3.82 0.73
C LEU A 4 -4.37 2.35 0.62
N PHE A 5 -3.38 1.95 1.40
CA PHE A 5 -2.92 0.56 1.48
C PHE A 5 -3.49 -0.10 2.73
N LEU A 6 -4.10 -1.25 2.57
CA LEU A 6 -4.77 -1.96 3.66
C LEU A 6 -4.19 -3.36 3.84
N CYS A 7 -4.03 -3.75 5.08
CA CYS A 7 -3.81 -5.13 5.45
C CYS A 7 -4.45 -5.34 6.83
N ARG A 8 -4.42 -6.55 7.35
CA ARG A 8 -5.15 -6.81 8.58
C ARG A 8 -4.60 -6.03 9.78
N GLN A 9 -3.29 -6.10 10.02
CA GLN A 9 -2.68 -5.55 11.23
C GLN A 9 -2.04 -4.18 11.04
N ASN A 10 -1.88 -3.73 9.82
CA ASN A 10 -1.16 -2.49 9.50
C ASN A 10 0.23 -2.45 10.17
N ALA A 11 0.87 -3.61 10.26
CA ALA A 11 2.15 -3.77 10.94
C ALA A 11 3.23 -4.35 10.03
N GLY A 12 2.91 -4.66 8.79
CA GLY A 12 3.86 -5.23 7.84
C GLY A 12 3.61 -4.74 6.42
N ARG A 13 2.78 -5.46 5.68
CA ARG A 13 2.60 -5.24 4.22
C ARG A 13 2.20 -3.80 3.88
N SER A 14 1.16 -3.28 4.52
CA SER A 14 0.68 -1.95 4.20
C SER A 14 1.64 -0.85 4.64
N GLN A 15 2.38 -1.06 5.72
CA GLN A 15 3.40 -0.11 6.15
C GLN A 15 4.56 -0.05 5.15
N MET A 16 4.99 -1.21 4.62
CA MET A 16 6.03 -1.25 3.61
C MET A 16 5.58 -0.56 2.32
N ALA A 17 4.35 -0.85 1.88
CA ALA A 17 3.82 -0.26 0.67
C ALA A 17 3.70 1.26 0.79
N GLN A 18 3.19 1.75 1.92
CA GLN A 18 3.09 3.19 2.16
C GLN A 18 4.46 3.85 2.09
N ALA A 19 5.46 3.26 2.73
CA ALA A 19 6.80 3.85 2.77
C ALA A 19 7.45 3.88 1.40
N PHE A 20 7.33 2.80 0.61
CA PHE A 20 7.85 2.80 -0.75
C PHE A 20 7.15 3.84 -1.63
N PHE A 21 5.83 3.92 -1.51
CA PHE A 21 5.06 4.89 -2.29
C PHE A 21 5.46 6.32 -1.96
N GLU A 22 5.63 6.63 -0.67
CA GLU A 22 6.07 7.95 -0.24
C GLU A 22 7.43 8.32 -0.82
N ARG A 23 8.33 7.35 -0.89
CA ARG A 23 9.66 7.58 -1.44
C ARG A 23 9.64 7.74 -2.96
N LEU A 24 8.87 6.91 -3.64
CA LEU A 24 8.87 6.87 -5.11
C LEU A 24 7.97 7.93 -5.73
N ALA A 25 6.95 8.38 -5.00
CA ALA A 25 5.98 9.35 -5.51
C ALA A 25 5.66 10.40 -4.45
N PRO A 26 6.64 11.23 -4.06
CA PRO A 26 6.41 12.23 -3.00
C PRO A 26 5.38 13.30 -3.38
N GLU A 27 5.02 13.39 -4.64
CA GLU A 27 3.98 14.31 -5.11
C GLU A 27 2.56 13.81 -4.80
N HIS A 28 2.42 12.55 -4.39
CA HIS A 28 1.13 11.95 -4.03
C HIS A 28 1.05 11.70 -2.53
N VAL A 29 -0.13 11.36 -2.04
CA VAL A 29 -0.36 11.07 -0.64
C VAL A 29 -0.56 9.57 -0.45
N ALA A 30 0.12 8.99 0.52
CA ALA A 30 -0.06 7.59 0.87
C ALA A 30 -0.64 7.48 2.27
N LEU A 31 -1.66 6.65 2.42
CA LEU A 31 -2.26 6.30 3.70
C LEU A 31 -2.17 4.79 3.89
N SER A 32 -2.19 4.33 5.12
CA SER A 32 -2.31 2.90 5.39
C SER A 32 -3.15 2.67 6.63
N GLY A 33 -3.79 1.51 6.70
CA GLY A 33 -4.61 1.14 7.83
C GLY A 33 -4.88 -0.34 7.86
N GLY A 34 -5.48 -0.81 8.94
CA GLY A 34 -5.83 -2.21 9.10
C GLY A 34 -7.17 -2.40 9.79
N SER A 35 -7.75 -3.58 9.62
CA SER A 35 -9.01 -3.92 10.29
C SER A 35 -8.79 -4.32 11.75
N ALA A 36 -7.60 -4.81 12.08
CA ALA A 36 -7.23 -5.22 13.43
C ALA A 36 -5.78 -4.79 13.72
N PRO A 37 -5.54 -3.48 13.92
CA PRO A 37 -4.16 -2.98 14.02
C PRO A 37 -3.43 -3.57 15.20
N SER A 38 -2.15 -3.88 14.97
CA SER A 38 -1.24 -4.36 15.99
C SER A 38 -0.72 -3.18 16.81
N ASP A 39 0.00 -3.46 17.89
CA ASP A 39 0.55 -2.40 18.75
C ASP A 39 1.69 -1.65 18.07
N ARG A 40 2.44 -2.35 17.23
CA ARG A 40 3.61 -1.77 16.56
C ARG A 40 3.89 -2.50 15.26
N VAL A 41 4.69 -1.86 14.41
CA VAL A 41 5.20 -2.49 13.20
C VAL A 41 6.08 -3.68 13.60
N HIS A 42 5.96 -4.80 12.89
CA HIS A 42 6.74 -5.99 13.20
C HIS A 42 8.25 -5.68 13.16
N PRO A 43 9.02 -6.09 14.17
CA PRO A 43 10.46 -5.81 14.19
C PRO A 43 11.21 -6.36 12.97
N THR A 44 10.82 -7.52 12.44
CA THR A 44 11.45 -8.08 11.24
C THR A 44 11.20 -7.21 10.02
N VAL A 45 10.04 -6.56 9.97
CA VAL A 45 9.70 -5.62 8.89
C VAL A 45 10.51 -4.35 9.03
N VAL A 46 10.63 -3.82 10.27
CA VAL A 46 11.46 -2.64 10.52
C VAL A 46 12.89 -2.90 10.07
N GLN A 47 13.44 -4.06 10.39
CA GLN A 47 14.80 -4.42 10.00
C GLN A 47 14.95 -4.56 8.49
N ALA A 48 14.01 -5.23 7.83
CA ALA A 48 14.05 -5.42 6.38
C ALA A 48 13.99 -4.08 5.64
N MET A 49 13.19 -3.14 6.11
CA MET A 49 13.08 -1.81 5.49
C MET A 49 14.32 -0.98 5.74
N LYS A 50 14.91 -1.11 6.93
CA LYS A 50 16.16 -0.40 7.24
C LYS A 50 17.28 -0.82 6.28
N GLU A 51 17.31 -2.08 5.85
CA GLU A 51 18.30 -2.57 4.90
C GLU A 51 18.24 -1.85 3.55
N VAL A 52 17.09 -1.30 3.20
CA VAL A 52 16.93 -0.54 1.95
C VAL A 52 16.81 0.97 2.21
N GLY A 53 17.25 1.40 3.38
CA GLY A 53 17.36 2.82 3.70
C GLY A 53 16.08 3.48 4.16
N ILE A 54 15.09 2.70 4.58
CA ILE A 54 13.82 3.24 5.06
C ILE A 54 13.64 2.89 6.53
N ASP A 55 13.43 3.90 7.37
CA ASP A 55 13.27 3.73 8.80
C ASP A 55 11.78 3.77 9.16
N LEU A 56 11.25 2.65 9.65
CA LEU A 56 9.86 2.56 10.09
C LEU A 56 9.73 2.68 11.61
N THR A 57 10.83 2.90 12.35
CA THR A 57 10.74 3.10 13.79
C THR A 57 9.90 4.35 14.05
N GLY A 58 9.07 4.30 15.07
CA GLY A 58 8.17 5.41 15.37
C GLY A 58 6.85 5.39 14.62
N ARG A 59 6.70 4.54 13.62
CA ARG A 59 5.41 4.38 12.95
C ARG A 59 4.49 3.56 13.82
N THR A 60 3.22 3.96 13.90
CA THR A 60 2.20 3.28 14.68
C THR A 60 1.13 2.72 13.77
N PRO A 61 0.81 1.43 13.88
CA PRO A 61 -0.34 0.88 13.15
C PRO A 61 -1.62 1.62 13.52
N ARG A 62 -2.49 1.81 12.55
CA ARG A 62 -3.75 2.50 12.78
C ARG A 62 -4.91 1.75 12.16
N ARG A 63 -6.09 1.98 12.71
CA ARG A 63 -7.30 1.37 12.19
C ARG A 63 -7.77 2.14 10.97
N VAL A 64 -8.19 1.40 9.94
CA VAL A 64 -8.83 2.02 8.78
C VAL A 64 -10.16 2.63 9.24
N ASP A 65 -10.47 3.83 8.75
CA ASP A 65 -11.71 4.51 9.07
C ASP A 65 -12.36 5.08 7.81
N ARG A 66 -13.57 5.59 7.96
CA ARG A 66 -14.35 6.10 6.85
C ARG A 66 -13.67 7.30 6.20
N ALA A 67 -13.05 8.14 6.99
CA ALA A 67 -12.38 9.33 6.46
C ALA A 67 -11.22 8.93 5.53
N MET A 68 -10.45 7.91 5.88
CA MET A 68 -9.38 7.41 5.04
C MET A 68 -9.93 6.86 3.72
N LEU A 69 -11.02 6.09 3.80
CA LEU A 69 -11.66 5.52 2.61
C LEU A 69 -12.21 6.61 1.70
N ASP A 70 -12.84 7.64 2.28
CA ASP A 70 -13.42 8.74 1.51
C ASP A 70 -12.35 9.59 0.82
N ARG A 71 -11.17 9.74 1.45
CA ARG A 71 -10.08 10.50 0.86
C ARG A 71 -9.35 9.76 -0.26
N ALA A 72 -9.40 8.45 -0.24
CA ALA A 72 -8.57 7.65 -1.16
C ALA A 72 -9.12 7.67 -2.57
N ASP A 73 -8.24 7.94 -3.54
CA ASP A 73 -8.55 7.78 -4.96
C ASP A 73 -8.39 6.31 -5.37
N HIS A 74 -7.47 5.60 -4.72
CA HIS A 74 -7.24 4.17 -4.95
C HIS A 74 -7.15 3.46 -3.61
N VAL A 75 -7.79 2.31 -3.50
CA VAL A 75 -7.74 1.46 -2.30
C VAL A 75 -7.13 0.13 -2.70
N ILE A 76 -6.04 -0.25 -2.05
CA ILE A 76 -5.31 -1.48 -2.36
C ILE A 76 -5.21 -2.32 -1.10
N SER A 77 -5.74 -3.54 -1.14
CA SER A 77 -5.58 -4.48 -0.04
C SER A 77 -4.39 -5.40 -0.31
N MET A 78 -3.80 -5.89 0.77
CA MET A 78 -2.57 -6.67 0.68
C MET A 78 -2.83 -8.08 1.25
N GLY A 79 -3.64 -8.85 0.55
CA GLY A 79 -4.06 -10.15 1.01
C GLY A 79 -5.48 -10.10 1.52
N CYS A 80 -6.41 -10.56 0.69
CA CYS A 80 -7.84 -10.43 0.93
C CYS A 80 -8.37 -11.68 1.61
N ASP A 81 -7.94 -11.93 2.82
CA ASP A 81 -8.41 -13.03 3.65
C ASP A 81 -9.39 -12.57 4.74
N ASP A 82 -9.69 -11.29 4.76
CA ASP A 82 -10.58 -10.68 5.75
C ASP A 82 -11.52 -9.71 5.03
N PRO A 83 -12.83 -10.00 4.97
CA PRO A 83 -13.78 -9.11 4.30
C PRO A 83 -13.72 -7.66 4.79
N ALA A 84 -13.33 -7.45 6.05
CA ALA A 84 -13.18 -6.10 6.58
C ALA A 84 -12.03 -5.32 5.94
N VAL A 85 -11.15 -6.01 5.20
CA VAL A 85 -10.02 -5.39 4.50
C VAL A 85 -10.33 -5.21 3.03
N CYS A 86 -11.11 -6.10 2.43
CA CYS A 86 -11.24 -6.12 0.98
C CYS A 86 -12.63 -5.80 0.44
N GLU A 87 -13.62 -5.64 1.30
CA GLU A 87 -14.98 -5.37 0.82
C GLU A 87 -15.52 -4.08 1.45
N TYR A 88 -15.58 -3.04 0.65
CA TYR A 88 -16.15 -1.76 1.09
C TYR A 88 -17.22 -1.33 0.09
N PRO A 89 -18.49 -1.21 0.53
CA PRO A 89 -19.58 -0.81 -0.37
C PRO A 89 -19.26 0.51 -1.07
N GLY A 90 -19.46 0.53 -2.38
CA GLY A 90 -19.22 1.72 -3.18
C GLY A 90 -17.76 1.99 -3.52
N ARG A 91 -16.84 1.10 -3.12
CA ARG A 91 -15.42 1.27 -3.43
C ARG A 91 -14.88 0.05 -4.14
N LYS A 92 -14.11 0.29 -5.18
CA LYS A 92 -13.37 -0.77 -5.86
C LYS A 92 -12.04 -0.94 -5.14
N VAL A 93 -11.76 -2.14 -4.67
CA VAL A 93 -10.53 -2.47 -3.97
C VAL A 93 -9.70 -3.39 -4.86
N GLU A 94 -8.46 -2.98 -5.15
CA GLU A 94 -7.50 -3.82 -5.86
C GLU A 94 -6.78 -4.69 -4.83
N ASP A 95 -6.72 -5.99 -5.04
CA ASP A 95 -6.05 -6.88 -4.09
C ASP A 95 -4.68 -7.32 -4.63
N TRP A 96 -3.65 -7.09 -3.84
CA TRP A 96 -2.30 -7.62 -4.09
C TRP A 96 -2.11 -8.84 -3.18
N ALA A 97 -2.40 -10.00 -3.65
CA ALA A 97 -2.39 -11.24 -2.87
C ALA A 97 -0.97 -11.58 -2.35
N LEU A 98 -0.56 -10.92 -1.30
CA LEU A 98 0.77 -11.02 -0.71
C LEU A 98 0.74 -11.82 0.59
N GLU A 99 1.81 -12.56 0.84
CA GLU A 99 1.95 -13.29 2.09
C GLU A 99 2.16 -12.36 3.27
N ASP A 100 1.62 -12.74 4.42
CA ASP A 100 1.83 -12.00 5.66
C ASP A 100 3.26 -12.25 6.15
N PRO A 101 4.07 -11.20 6.34
CA PRO A 101 5.45 -11.37 6.78
C PRO A 101 5.57 -11.71 8.28
N SER A 102 4.50 -11.66 9.06
CA SER A 102 4.59 -11.97 10.48
C SER A 102 5.00 -13.42 10.67
N LYS A 103 5.90 -13.67 11.64
CA LYS A 103 6.40 -15.00 11.98
C LYS A 103 7.15 -15.68 10.83
N LYS A 104 7.67 -14.91 9.88
CA LYS A 104 8.46 -15.44 8.78
C LYS A 104 9.95 -15.20 9.04
N ALA A 105 10.78 -16.03 8.40
CA ALA A 105 12.23 -15.86 8.46
C ALA A 105 12.66 -14.57 7.75
N PRO A 106 13.79 -13.97 8.14
CA PRO A 106 14.24 -12.70 7.53
C PRO A 106 14.34 -12.75 6.01
N GLU A 107 14.79 -13.87 5.44
CA GLU A 107 14.88 -14.00 3.97
C GLU A 107 13.52 -13.93 3.30
N GLU A 108 12.49 -14.51 3.93
CA GLU A 108 11.14 -14.45 3.40
C GLU A 108 10.55 -13.05 3.52
N VAL A 109 10.84 -12.37 4.63
CA VAL A 109 10.41 -10.98 4.80
C VAL A 109 11.02 -10.09 3.72
N ARG A 110 12.31 -10.31 3.40
CA ARG A 110 12.98 -9.57 2.33
C ARG A 110 12.34 -9.83 0.96
N ARG A 111 11.97 -11.07 0.70
CA ARG A 111 11.31 -11.43 -0.56
C ARG A 111 9.95 -10.72 -0.68
N ILE A 112 9.17 -10.72 0.40
CA ILE A 112 7.88 -10.04 0.43
C ILE A 112 8.09 -8.52 0.25
N ARG A 113 9.07 -7.95 0.95
CA ARG A 113 9.44 -6.54 0.80
C ARG A 113 9.74 -6.19 -0.66
N ASP A 114 10.55 -7.02 -1.31
CA ASP A 114 10.97 -6.74 -2.68
C ASP A 114 9.81 -6.88 -3.66
N GLU A 115 8.91 -7.81 -3.41
CA GLU A 115 7.69 -7.95 -4.22
C GLU A 115 6.78 -6.73 -4.05
N ILE A 116 6.61 -6.25 -2.81
CA ILE A 116 5.82 -5.05 -2.55
C ILE A 116 6.42 -3.85 -3.28
N ARG A 117 7.74 -3.71 -3.21
CA ARG A 117 8.42 -2.62 -3.91
C ARG A 117 8.13 -2.66 -5.41
N ALA A 118 8.23 -3.82 -6.03
CA ALA A 118 7.97 -3.96 -7.46
C ALA A 118 6.53 -3.58 -7.81
N ARG A 119 5.56 -3.98 -6.98
CA ARG A 119 4.17 -3.63 -7.21
C ARG A 119 3.91 -2.13 -7.03
N VAL A 120 4.57 -1.51 -6.05
CA VAL A 120 4.46 -0.05 -5.85
C VAL A 120 5.08 0.68 -7.04
N GLU A 121 6.22 0.21 -7.54
CA GLU A 121 6.86 0.81 -8.72
C GLU A 121 5.92 0.75 -9.93
N ALA A 122 5.26 -0.39 -10.13
CA ALA A 122 4.31 -0.54 -11.22
C ALA A 122 3.10 0.38 -11.04
N LEU A 123 2.62 0.51 -9.81
CA LEU A 123 1.50 1.41 -9.50
C LEU A 123 1.87 2.87 -9.81
N VAL A 124 3.05 3.31 -9.38
CA VAL A 124 3.51 4.67 -9.64
C VAL A 124 3.59 4.92 -11.15
N SER A 125 4.11 3.96 -11.91
CA SER A 125 4.18 4.07 -13.37
C SER A 125 2.78 4.20 -13.98
N ARG A 126 1.80 3.43 -13.50
CA ARG A 126 0.43 3.53 -13.99
C ARG A 126 -0.18 4.90 -13.69
N LEU A 127 0.05 5.42 -12.50
CA LEU A 127 -0.48 6.73 -12.12
C LEU A 127 0.11 7.84 -12.99
N ARG A 128 1.40 7.78 -13.28
CA ARG A 128 2.05 8.77 -14.13
C ARG A 128 1.59 8.68 -15.57
N ALA A 129 1.40 7.47 -16.08
CA ALA A 129 0.94 7.27 -17.43
C ALA A 129 -0.53 7.65 -17.61
N GLY A 130 -1.36 7.40 -16.59
CA GLY A 130 -2.79 7.66 -16.63
C GLY A 130 -3.20 9.08 -16.34
N GLN A 131 -2.22 9.92 -16.05
CA GLN A 131 -2.51 11.26 -15.62
C GLN A 131 -2.69 12.22 -16.72
N PRO A 132 -3.02 12.20 -17.70
CA PRO A 132 -3.48 13.31 -18.46
C PRO A 132 -4.96 13.33 -18.46
N GLU A 133 -5.33 13.05 -18.10
CA GLU A 133 -6.46 12.80 -17.97
C GLU A 133 -7.26 12.87 -17.19
N ARG A 134 -7.62 13.04 -17.01
CA ARG A 134 -8.30 12.86 -16.21
C ARG A 134 -8.98 12.97 -15.86
N ALA A 135 -9.33 13.08 -16.01
CA ALA A 135 -9.90 12.80 -15.49
C ALA A 135 -10.37 12.73 -15.45
N GLY A 136 -10.60 12.76 -15.97
CA GLY A 136 -10.97 12.23 -15.89
C GLY A 136 -11.08 11.98 -16.32
N ALA A 137 -11.28 12.11 -16.93
CA ALA A 137 -11.21 11.50 -17.22
C ALA A 137 -10.93 11.13 -17.92
N ASP A 138 -11.06 11.07 -18.43
CA ASP A 138 -10.56 10.44 -18.94
C ASP A 138 -9.97 10.28 -19.73
N ARG A 139 -9.95 10.22 -20.45
CA ARG A 139 -9.20 9.80 -21.07
C ARG A 139 -8.60 9.53 -21.95
N PRO A 140 -8.52 9.62 -22.36
CA PRO A 140 -7.78 8.99 -23.05
C PRO A 140 -7.01 8.55 -23.53
N PRO A 141 -6.96 8.58 -23.77
CA PRO A 141 -6.13 7.92 -24.00
C PRO A 141 -5.44 7.64 -24.34
N ARG A 142 -5.45 7.52 -24.68
CA ARG A 142 -4.70 7.11 -24.63
C ARG A 142 -3.85 6.76 -25.12
N PRO A 143 -3.73 7.07 -25.21
CA PRO A 143 -2.85 6.55 -25.32
C PRO A 143 -2.03 6.30 -25.41
N SER A 144 -2.02 6.53 -25.63
CA SER A 144 -1.36 6.28 -25.28
C SER A 144 -0.80 6.31 -25.09
N ARG A 145 -0.80 6.48 -25.35
CA ARG A 145 -0.47 6.51 -24.76
C ARG A 145 0.17 6.49 -24.50
N SER A 146 0.03 6.98 -24.55
CA SER A 146 0.49 6.95 -23.93
C SER A 146 0.70 6.70 -23.65
#